data_8af1d9c0dde9eb3e89d278cedcd74498
#
_entry.id   8af1d9c0dde9eb3e89d278cedcd74498
#
_cell.length_a   1.000
_cell.length_b   1.000
_cell.length_c   1.000
_cell.angle_alpha   90.00
_cell.angle_beta   90.00
_cell.angle_gamma   90.00
#
_symmetry.space_group_name_H-M   'P 1'
#
loop_
_entity.id
_entity.type
_entity.pdbx_description
1 polymer ?
#
loop_
_entity_poly.entity_id
_entity_poly.type
_entity_poly.pdbx_seq_one_letter_code
_entity_poly.pdbx_strand_id
1 'polypeptide(L)'
;GIKLFCNLKNIPKYFKKSFAKVKFCQFSELEKILFHTYNKKFIIDKNSCSLFFEKIILKKNSILNISDPIYHMKAIKSKNAIRNIEKAHIDDGVALTKYLFWIKNNFIKKRITEISGSNKLLQLRKKNKKFKFLSFPTISGTGPNGAIIHYKATKKTNRKLKKGDIYLVDSGGQYEFGTT
;
A
#
# COMPACT_ATOMS: atom_id res chain seq x y z
N GLY A 1 11.38 -1.32 27.37
CA GLY A 1 10.02 -1.60 26.91
C GLY A 1 9.77 -1.05 25.52
N ILE A 2 8.68 -1.47 24.89
CA ILE A 2 8.30 -1.03 23.54
C ILE A 2 7.33 0.15 23.66
N LYS A 3 7.58 1.21 22.91
CA LYS A 3 6.65 2.35 22.76
C LYS A 3 6.22 2.45 21.30
N LEU A 4 4.90 2.57 21.07
CA LEU A 4 4.33 2.86 19.75
C LEU A 4 3.74 4.26 19.75
N PHE A 5 4.31 5.14 18.94
CA PHE A 5 3.84 6.52 18.79
C PHE A 5 2.86 6.59 17.62
N CYS A 6 1.63 7.00 17.89
CA CYS A 6 0.56 7.01 16.92
C CYS A 6 -0.55 8.00 17.30
N ASN A 7 -1.51 8.22 16.42
CA ASN A 7 -2.73 8.91 16.79
C ASN A 7 -3.64 7.95 17.61
N LEU A 8 -3.69 8.17 18.92
CA LEU A 8 -4.42 7.28 19.84
C LEU A 8 -5.91 7.18 19.57
N LYS A 9 -6.51 8.17 18.89
CA LYS A 9 -7.93 8.14 18.49
C LYS A 9 -8.21 7.07 17.45
N ASN A 10 -7.21 6.74 16.62
CA ASN A 10 -7.35 5.75 15.55
C ASN A 10 -7.10 4.31 16.02
N ILE A 11 -6.71 4.10 17.29
CA ILE A 11 -6.38 2.78 17.83
C ILE A 11 -7.56 2.24 18.65
N PRO A 12 -8.24 1.18 18.19
CA PRO A 12 -9.34 0.58 18.93
C PRO A 12 -8.91 0.05 20.30
N LYS A 13 -9.80 0.10 21.27
CA LYS A 13 -9.52 -0.37 22.64
C LYS A 13 -9.10 -1.85 22.69
N TYR A 14 -9.75 -2.70 21.90
CA TYR A 14 -9.41 -4.14 21.84
C TYR A 14 -7.98 -4.36 21.33
N PHE A 15 -7.52 -3.56 20.36
CA PHE A 15 -6.17 -3.66 19.84
C PHE A 15 -5.12 -3.34 20.90
N LYS A 16 -5.34 -2.29 21.71
CA LYS A 16 -4.43 -1.94 22.81
C LYS A 16 -4.32 -3.08 23.83
N LYS A 17 -5.44 -3.76 24.14
CA LYS A 17 -5.45 -4.91 25.07
C LYS A 17 -4.65 -6.10 24.55
N SER A 18 -4.66 -6.34 23.24
CA SER A 18 -3.92 -7.44 22.61
C SER A 18 -2.39 -7.27 22.68
N PHE A 19 -1.91 -6.06 22.95
CA PHE A 19 -0.47 -5.72 23.01
C PHE A 19 -0.09 -5.15 24.38
N ALA A 20 -0.35 -5.89 25.45
CA ALA A 20 -0.15 -5.44 26.83
C ALA A 20 1.31 -4.98 27.16
N LYS A 21 2.31 -5.50 26.41
CA LYS A 21 3.72 -5.11 26.58
C LYS A 21 4.12 -3.85 25.80
N VAL A 22 3.20 -3.28 25.01
CA VAL A 22 3.45 -2.08 24.20
C VAL A 22 2.78 -0.88 24.85
N LYS A 23 3.56 0.16 25.15
CA LYS A 23 3.02 1.45 25.59
C LYS A 23 2.63 2.27 24.36
N PHE A 24 1.34 2.55 24.21
CA PHE A 24 0.83 3.43 23.17
C PHE A 24 0.94 4.88 23.63
N CYS A 25 1.62 5.71 22.84
CA CYS A 25 1.88 7.13 23.11
C CYS A 25 1.32 7.99 21.96
N GLN A 26 0.94 9.23 22.25
CA GLN A 26 0.63 10.19 21.19
C GLN A 26 1.88 10.48 20.37
N PHE A 27 1.70 10.67 19.05
CA PHE A 27 2.82 10.96 18.16
C PHE A 27 3.56 12.25 18.59
N SER A 28 2.84 13.26 19.08
CA SER A 28 3.42 14.51 19.60
C SER A 28 4.33 14.34 20.83
N GLU A 29 4.23 13.23 21.54
CA GLU A 29 5.11 12.93 22.67
C GLU A 29 6.52 12.51 22.22
N LEU A 30 6.68 11.99 21.00
CA LEU A 30 7.97 11.51 20.49
C LEU A 30 9.01 12.62 20.50
N GLU A 31 8.68 13.79 19.96
CA GLU A 31 9.57 14.94 19.93
C GLU A 31 10.00 15.36 21.32
N LYS A 32 9.03 15.46 22.25
CA LYS A 32 9.32 15.83 23.65
C LYS A 32 10.26 14.83 24.32
N ILE A 33 10.05 13.54 24.12
CA ILE A 33 10.90 12.47 24.67
C ILE A 33 12.32 12.58 24.11
N LEU A 34 12.47 12.74 22.81
CA LEU A 34 13.77 12.89 22.17
C LEU A 34 14.51 14.14 22.64
N PHE A 35 13.79 15.26 22.78
CA PHE A 35 14.35 16.53 23.23
C PHE A 35 14.87 16.49 24.69
N HIS A 36 14.18 15.73 25.55
CA HIS A 36 14.55 15.56 26.97
C HIS A 36 15.49 14.36 27.22
N THR A 37 15.88 13.64 26.16
CA THR A 37 16.87 12.56 26.26
C THR A 37 18.25 13.12 25.92
N TYR A 38 19.25 12.81 26.74
CA TYR A 38 20.62 13.30 26.56
C TYR A 38 21.64 12.22 26.92
N ASN A 39 22.84 12.33 26.35
CA ASN A 39 23.97 11.43 26.56
C ASN A 39 23.63 9.95 26.30
N LYS A 40 22.78 9.71 25.28
CA LYS A 40 22.41 8.36 24.83
C LYS A 40 22.91 8.10 23.41
N LYS A 41 23.15 6.83 23.11
CA LYS A 41 23.46 6.36 21.77
C LYS A 41 22.18 5.77 21.16
N PHE A 42 21.65 6.42 20.11
CA PHE A 42 20.49 5.95 19.38
C PHE A 42 20.93 5.09 18.20
N ILE A 43 20.25 3.97 18.01
CA ILE A 43 20.37 3.15 16.80
C ILE A 43 19.23 3.54 15.90
N ILE A 44 19.52 4.02 14.70
CA ILE A 44 18.53 4.35 13.68
C ILE A 44 19.02 3.90 12.30
N ASP A 45 18.10 3.65 11.41
CA ASP A 45 18.38 3.54 9.98
C ASP A 45 18.16 4.91 9.34
N LYS A 46 19.26 5.57 8.92
CA LYS A 46 19.20 6.90 8.31
C LYS A 46 18.46 6.94 6.97
N ASN A 47 18.35 5.79 6.28
CA ASN A 47 17.61 5.72 5.01
C ASN A 47 16.09 5.82 5.22
N SER A 48 15.59 5.46 6.40
CA SER A 48 14.17 5.47 6.73
C SER A 48 13.79 6.44 7.85
N CYS A 49 14.75 6.89 8.65
CA CYS A 49 14.51 7.87 9.71
C CYS A 49 14.28 9.27 9.13
N SER A 50 13.25 9.95 9.61
CA SER A 50 13.02 11.35 9.24
C SER A 50 14.21 12.22 9.67
N LEU A 51 14.70 13.06 8.75
CA LEU A 51 15.76 14.04 9.02
C LEU A 51 15.43 14.96 10.22
N PHE A 52 14.16 15.23 10.46
CA PHE A 52 13.68 16.01 11.60
C PHE A 52 14.07 15.33 12.92
N PHE A 53 13.79 14.04 13.08
CA PHE A 53 14.13 13.29 14.28
C PHE A 53 15.64 13.08 14.42
N GLU A 54 16.35 12.81 13.32
CA GLU A 54 17.81 12.72 13.32
C GLU A 54 18.44 14.00 13.90
N LYS A 55 18.01 15.17 13.43
CA LYS A 55 18.48 16.46 13.92
C LYS A 55 18.18 16.70 15.40
N ILE A 56 17.01 16.28 15.89
CA ILE A 56 16.67 16.41 17.31
C ILE A 56 17.59 15.52 18.16
N ILE A 57 17.79 14.28 17.75
CA ILE A 57 18.65 13.32 18.46
C ILE A 57 20.07 13.87 18.56
N LEU A 58 20.64 14.34 17.45
CA LEU A 58 22.03 14.83 17.38
C LEU A 58 22.30 16.09 18.23
N LYS A 59 21.27 16.82 18.70
CA LYS A 59 21.49 17.99 19.59
C LYS A 59 22.13 17.60 20.91
N LYS A 60 21.83 16.42 21.46
CA LYS A 60 22.26 16.03 22.82
C LYS A 60 22.68 14.55 22.92
N ASN A 61 22.66 13.83 21.80
CA ASN A 61 22.87 12.39 21.74
C ASN A 61 23.76 12.02 20.55
N SER A 62 24.22 10.77 20.51
CA SER A 62 24.92 10.20 19.37
C SER A 62 24.05 9.21 18.60
N ILE A 63 24.37 9.00 17.33
CA ILE A 63 23.66 8.07 16.45
C ILE A 63 24.62 7.00 15.97
N LEU A 64 24.17 5.75 16.06
CA LEU A 64 24.73 4.61 15.35
C LEU A 64 23.80 4.28 14.19
N ASN A 65 24.30 4.44 12.97
CA ASN A 65 23.54 4.10 11.76
C ASN A 65 23.60 2.60 11.50
N ILE A 66 22.48 1.91 11.61
CA ILE A 66 22.34 0.48 11.32
C ILE A 66 21.05 0.29 10.51
N SER A 67 21.09 -0.55 9.48
CA SER A 67 19.88 -0.92 8.72
C SER A 67 18.82 -1.48 9.67
N ASP A 68 17.56 -1.06 9.49
CA ASP A 68 16.45 -1.50 10.33
C ASP A 68 16.24 -3.01 10.20
N PRO A 69 16.47 -3.80 11.27
CA PRO A 69 16.32 -5.26 11.23
C PRO A 69 14.89 -5.70 10.90
N ILE A 70 13.88 -4.84 11.10
CA ILE A 70 12.48 -5.16 10.78
C ILE A 70 12.31 -5.37 9.28
N TYR A 71 13.07 -4.71 8.41
CA TYR A 71 13.03 -4.96 6.97
C TYR A 71 13.37 -6.41 6.64
N HIS A 72 14.45 -6.94 7.20
CA HIS A 72 14.84 -8.34 7.00
C HIS A 72 13.81 -9.31 7.58
N MET A 73 13.33 -9.04 8.79
CA MET A 73 12.29 -9.85 9.43
C MET A 73 10.99 -9.88 8.63
N LYS A 74 10.59 -8.75 8.03
CA LYS A 74 9.40 -8.66 7.16
C LYS A 74 9.62 -9.27 5.79
N ALA A 75 10.84 -9.27 5.27
CA ALA A 75 11.16 -9.87 3.98
C ALA A 75 10.95 -11.40 4.01
N ILE A 76 11.25 -12.05 5.13
CA ILE A 76 11.03 -13.49 5.33
C ILE A 76 9.60 -13.71 5.80
N LYS A 77 8.73 -14.18 4.90
CA LYS A 77 7.32 -14.38 5.18
C LYS A 77 7.09 -15.68 5.96
N SER A 78 6.22 -15.63 6.97
CA SER A 78 5.74 -16.83 7.64
C SER A 78 4.89 -17.70 6.69
N LYS A 79 4.76 -19.00 6.99
CA LYS A 79 3.88 -19.90 6.22
C LYS A 79 2.45 -19.38 6.11
N ASN A 80 1.93 -18.75 7.17
CA ASN A 80 0.59 -18.16 7.15
C ASN A 80 0.52 -16.94 6.24
N ALA A 81 1.55 -16.08 6.24
CA ALA A 81 1.62 -14.93 5.35
C ALA A 81 1.65 -15.37 3.88
N ILE A 82 2.42 -16.41 3.55
CA ILE A 82 2.48 -16.99 2.20
C ILE A 82 1.10 -17.48 1.77
N ARG A 83 0.45 -18.34 2.55
CA ARG A 83 -0.91 -18.84 2.25
C ARG A 83 -1.92 -17.70 2.06
N ASN A 84 -1.82 -16.65 2.85
CA ASN A 84 -2.70 -15.50 2.76
C ASN A 84 -2.47 -14.69 1.47
N ILE A 85 -1.20 -14.54 1.06
CA ILE A 85 -0.85 -13.89 -0.20
C ILE A 85 -1.36 -14.73 -1.38
N GLU A 86 -1.12 -16.04 -1.40
CA GLU A 86 -1.63 -16.96 -2.42
C GLU A 86 -3.15 -16.87 -2.56
N LYS A 87 -3.87 -16.89 -1.44
CA LYS A 87 -5.32 -16.73 -1.41
C LYS A 87 -5.77 -15.38 -1.96
N ALA A 88 -5.08 -14.29 -1.61
CA ALA A 88 -5.39 -12.97 -2.14
C ALA A 88 -5.22 -12.94 -3.67
N HIS A 89 -4.16 -13.56 -4.20
CA HIS A 89 -3.93 -13.65 -5.65
C HIS A 89 -4.96 -14.50 -6.36
N ILE A 90 -5.41 -15.60 -5.77
CA ILE A 90 -6.52 -16.42 -6.33
C ILE A 90 -7.81 -15.59 -6.40
N ASP A 91 -8.18 -14.95 -5.28
CA ASP A 91 -9.41 -14.15 -5.19
C ASP A 91 -9.39 -12.95 -6.17
N ASP A 92 -8.25 -12.27 -6.29
CA ASP A 92 -8.07 -11.16 -7.24
C ASP A 92 -8.01 -11.65 -8.68
N GLY A 93 -7.36 -12.78 -8.92
CA GLY A 93 -7.27 -13.43 -10.22
C GLY A 93 -8.64 -13.75 -10.81
N VAL A 94 -9.61 -14.14 -9.99
CA VAL A 94 -11.01 -14.32 -10.42
C VAL A 94 -11.60 -13.01 -10.94
N ALA A 95 -11.38 -11.90 -10.26
CA ALA A 95 -11.88 -10.60 -10.70
C ALA A 95 -11.19 -10.15 -11.98
N LEU A 96 -9.87 -10.32 -12.07
CA LEU A 96 -9.07 -9.97 -13.24
C LEU A 96 -9.44 -10.83 -14.45
N THR A 97 -9.61 -12.15 -14.30
CA THR A 97 -10.03 -13.05 -15.39
C THR A 97 -11.41 -12.66 -15.93
N LYS A 98 -12.37 -12.37 -15.05
CA LYS A 98 -13.71 -11.88 -15.46
C LYS A 98 -13.61 -10.53 -16.17
N TYR A 99 -12.69 -9.68 -15.76
CA TYR A 99 -12.44 -8.40 -16.40
C TYR A 99 -11.86 -8.56 -17.81
N LEU A 100 -10.84 -9.39 -17.98
CA LEU A 100 -10.23 -9.67 -19.29
C LEU A 100 -11.24 -10.28 -20.25
N PHE A 101 -12.05 -11.22 -19.78
CA PHE A 101 -13.17 -11.77 -20.56
C PHE A 101 -14.16 -10.67 -20.97
N TRP A 102 -14.52 -9.78 -20.04
CA TRP A 102 -15.44 -8.70 -20.32
C TRP A 102 -14.87 -7.71 -21.34
N ILE A 103 -13.60 -7.30 -21.22
CA ILE A 103 -12.93 -6.44 -22.21
C ILE A 103 -12.97 -7.11 -23.59
N LYS A 104 -12.49 -8.34 -23.70
CA LYS A 104 -12.38 -9.08 -24.96
C LYS A 104 -13.72 -9.16 -25.71
N ASN A 105 -14.81 -9.34 -25.00
CA ASN A 105 -16.14 -9.52 -25.61
C ASN A 105 -16.91 -8.19 -25.83
N ASN A 106 -16.45 -7.09 -25.30
CA ASN A 106 -17.23 -5.84 -25.33
C ASN A 106 -16.52 -4.65 -25.97
N PHE A 107 -15.18 -4.66 -26.13
CA PHE A 107 -14.46 -3.47 -26.58
C PHE A 107 -14.86 -2.98 -27.99
N ILE A 108 -15.31 -3.84 -28.86
CA ILE A 108 -15.83 -3.47 -30.19
C ILE A 108 -17.27 -2.95 -30.08
N LYS A 109 -18.12 -3.68 -29.32
CA LYS A 109 -19.56 -3.41 -29.24
C LYS A 109 -19.91 -2.23 -28.34
N LYS A 110 -19.07 -1.96 -27.33
CA LYS A 110 -19.29 -0.90 -26.33
C LYS A 110 -18.17 0.14 -26.40
N ARG A 111 -18.54 1.37 -26.13
CA ARG A 111 -17.54 2.46 -25.99
C ARG A 111 -16.81 2.33 -24.65
N ILE A 112 -15.81 1.44 -24.59
CA ILE A 112 -14.97 1.30 -23.40
C ILE A 112 -13.84 2.30 -23.47
N THR A 113 -13.59 2.98 -22.35
CA THR A 113 -12.48 3.92 -22.16
C THR A 113 -11.59 3.44 -21.01
N GLU A 114 -10.42 4.03 -20.87
CA GLU A 114 -9.48 3.74 -19.78
C GLU A 114 -10.16 3.85 -18.41
N ILE A 115 -10.91 4.95 -18.17
CA ILE A 115 -11.64 5.16 -16.91
C ILE A 115 -12.77 4.12 -16.75
N SER A 116 -13.56 3.86 -17.79
CA SER A 116 -14.64 2.87 -17.67
C SER A 116 -14.10 1.46 -17.47
N GLY A 117 -12.97 1.14 -18.07
CA GLY A 117 -12.25 -0.12 -17.86
C GLY A 117 -11.79 -0.29 -16.42
N SER A 118 -11.06 0.68 -15.88
CA SER A 118 -10.60 0.64 -14.48
C SER A 118 -11.76 0.55 -13.49
N ASN A 119 -12.85 1.30 -13.71
CA ASN A 119 -14.05 1.23 -12.89
C ASN A 119 -14.72 -0.15 -12.94
N LYS A 120 -14.72 -0.80 -14.11
CA LYS A 120 -15.26 -2.16 -14.25
C LYS A 120 -14.47 -3.17 -13.45
N LEU A 121 -13.14 -3.09 -13.47
CA LEU A 121 -12.28 -3.96 -12.67
C LEU A 121 -12.54 -3.77 -11.18
N LEU A 122 -12.64 -2.52 -10.72
CA LEU A 122 -12.99 -2.22 -9.33
C LEU A 122 -14.37 -2.81 -8.94
N GLN A 123 -15.37 -2.69 -9.81
CA GLN A 123 -16.69 -3.30 -9.56
C GLN A 123 -16.62 -4.83 -9.43
N LEU A 124 -15.76 -5.49 -10.22
CA LEU A 124 -15.57 -6.93 -10.12
C LEU A 124 -14.87 -7.34 -8.83
N ARG A 125 -13.84 -6.58 -8.38
CA ARG A 125 -13.19 -6.77 -7.09
C ARG A 125 -14.15 -6.60 -5.92
N LYS A 126 -14.99 -5.57 -5.94
CA LYS A 126 -16.00 -5.30 -4.90
C LYS A 126 -17.04 -6.41 -4.72
N LYS A 127 -17.19 -7.34 -5.67
CA LYS A 127 -18.04 -8.53 -5.49
C LYS A 127 -17.47 -9.51 -4.47
N ASN A 128 -16.17 -9.48 -4.20
CA ASN A 128 -15.56 -10.24 -3.12
C ASN A 128 -15.74 -9.48 -1.79
N LYS A 129 -16.47 -10.07 -0.85
CA LYS A 129 -16.74 -9.47 0.48
C LYS A 129 -15.47 -9.17 1.29
N LYS A 130 -14.35 -9.81 0.96
CA LYS A 130 -13.06 -9.62 1.64
C LYS A 130 -12.19 -8.54 0.99
N PHE A 131 -12.57 -8.01 -0.16
CA PHE A 131 -11.92 -6.86 -0.77
C PHE A 131 -12.17 -5.61 0.09
N LYS A 132 -11.13 -4.85 0.38
CA LYS A 132 -11.20 -3.62 1.18
C LYS A 132 -11.08 -2.37 0.31
N PHE A 133 -9.99 -2.25 -0.44
CA PHE A 133 -9.71 -1.12 -1.33
C PHE A 133 -8.63 -1.51 -2.35
N LEU A 134 -8.37 -0.65 -3.32
CA LEU A 134 -7.25 -0.82 -4.26
C LEU A 134 -5.91 -0.67 -3.53
N SER A 135 -4.94 -1.53 -3.80
CA SER A 135 -3.57 -1.41 -3.25
C SER A 135 -2.87 -0.14 -3.77
N PHE A 136 -3.20 0.26 -5.00
CA PHE A 136 -2.80 1.53 -5.61
C PHE A 136 -3.84 1.94 -6.67
N PRO A 137 -3.87 3.21 -7.10
CA PRO A 137 -4.75 3.66 -8.18
C PRO A 137 -4.48 2.86 -9.45
N THR A 138 -5.50 2.22 -10.01
CA THR A 138 -5.36 1.41 -11.23
C THR A 138 -4.77 2.23 -12.38
N ILE A 139 -3.66 1.76 -12.95
CA ILE A 139 -3.12 2.25 -14.21
C ILE A 139 -3.90 1.57 -15.33
N SER A 140 -4.47 2.36 -16.21
CA SER A 140 -5.29 1.88 -17.34
C SER A 140 -4.98 2.80 -18.52
N GLY A 141 -4.12 2.34 -19.42
CA GLY A 141 -3.60 3.14 -20.54
C GLY A 141 -3.72 2.40 -21.87
N THR A 142 -4.31 3.03 -22.88
CA THR A 142 -4.44 2.46 -24.23
C THR A 142 -3.68 3.27 -25.28
N GLY A 143 -3.04 2.59 -26.21
CA GLY A 143 -2.19 3.19 -27.22
C GLY A 143 -1.07 4.03 -26.58
N PRO A 144 -0.87 5.31 -26.98
CA PRO A 144 0.21 6.16 -26.45
C PRO A 144 0.20 6.31 -24.92
N ASN A 145 -0.98 6.27 -24.29
CA ASN A 145 -1.07 6.41 -22.83
C ASN A 145 -0.48 5.19 -22.08
N GLY A 146 -0.42 4.03 -22.73
CA GLY A 146 0.22 2.84 -22.16
C GLY A 146 1.75 2.95 -22.03
N ALA A 147 2.38 3.89 -22.73
CA ALA A 147 3.83 4.14 -22.64
C ALA A 147 4.21 5.11 -21.49
N ILE A 148 3.23 5.74 -20.85
CA ILE A 148 3.48 6.70 -19.76
C ILE A 148 3.62 5.96 -18.44
N ILE A 149 4.78 6.08 -17.79
CA ILE A 149 5.06 5.48 -16.49
C ILE A 149 4.09 6.06 -15.45
N HIS A 150 3.49 5.21 -14.62
CA HIS A 150 2.51 5.59 -13.60
C HIS A 150 1.32 6.40 -14.14
N TYR A 151 0.92 6.11 -15.40
CA TYR A 151 -0.18 6.84 -16.05
C TYR A 151 -1.46 6.82 -15.20
N LYS A 152 -2.09 7.98 -15.10
CA LYS A 152 -3.39 8.14 -14.47
C LYS A 152 -4.37 8.77 -15.45
N ALA A 153 -5.37 8.02 -15.88
CA ALA A 153 -6.41 8.53 -16.76
C ALA A 153 -7.23 9.61 -16.05
N THR A 154 -7.40 10.74 -16.72
CA THR A 154 -8.25 11.87 -16.30
C THR A 154 -9.35 12.10 -17.32
N LYS A 155 -10.35 12.91 -17.01
CA LYS A 155 -11.41 13.27 -17.98
C LYS A 155 -10.82 13.84 -19.28
N LYS A 156 -9.70 14.56 -19.22
CA LYS A 156 -9.05 15.17 -20.39
C LYS A 156 -8.20 14.19 -21.19
N THR A 157 -7.59 13.20 -20.54
CA THR A 157 -6.65 12.26 -21.19
C THR A 157 -7.28 10.91 -21.52
N ASN A 158 -8.50 10.64 -21.01
CA ASN A 158 -9.22 9.38 -21.12
C ASN A 158 -9.47 8.96 -22.58
N ARG A 159 -8.80 7.91 -23.02
CA ARG A 159 -8.91 7.40 -24.39
C ARG A 159 -9.90 6.24 -24.47
N LYS A 160 -10.52 6.08 -25.67
CA LYS A 160 -11.31 4.91 -26.01
C LYS A 160 -10.38 3.78 -26.49
N LEU A 161 -10.65 2.55 -26.05
CA LEU A 161 -9.99 1.36 -26.56
C LEU A 161 -10.38 1.13 -28.04
N LYS A 162 -9.39 0.89 -28.90
CA LYS A 162 -9.58 0.63 -30.32
C LYS A 162 -8.98 -0.72 -30.69
N LYS A 163 -9.45 -1.30 -31.79
CA LYS A 163 -8.85 -2.49 -32.38
C LYS A 163 -7.41 -2.16 -32.82
N GLY A 164 -6.47 -3.01 -32.46
CA GLY A 164 -5.05 -2.81 -32.75
C GLY A 164 -4.25 -2.03 -31.70
N ASP A 165 -4.92 -1.36 -30.74
CA ASP A 165 -4.21 -0.73 -29.63
C ASP A 165 -3.68 -1.78 -28.65
N ILE A 166 -2.49 -1.52 -28.09
CA ILE A 166 -2.05 -2.18 -26.86
C ILE A 166 -2.79 -1.51 -25.70
N TYR A 167 -3.35 -2.32 -24.83
CA TYR A 167 -4.01 -1.85 -23.63
C TYR A 167 -3.30 -2.39 -22.40
N LEU A 168 -2.64 -1.50 -21.65
CA LEU A 168 -1.93 -1.80 -20.42
C LEU A 168 -2.86 -1.59 -19.23
N VAL A 169 -2.90 -2.60 -18.35
CA VAL A 169 -3.59 -2.50 -17.05
C VAL A 169 -2.65 -2.99 -15.97
N ASP A 170 -2.33 -2.11 -15.02
CA ASP A 170 -1.59 -2.43 -13.81
C ASP A 170 -2.47 -2.10 -12.61
N SER A 171 -2.69 -3.08 -11.74
CA SER A 171 -3.69 -2.96 -10.68
C SER A 171 -3.52 -4.01 -9.61
N GLY A 172 -3.91 -3.67 -8.41
CA GLY A 172 -3.94 -4.60 -7.29
C GLY A 172 -5.05 -4.27 -6.29
N GLY A 173 -5.30 -5.18 -5.38
CA GLY A 173 -6.32 -5.06 -4.34
C GLY A 173 -5.81 -5.40 -2.95
N GLN A 174 -6.23 -4.64 -1.96
CA GLN A 174 -6.07 -4.97 -0.57
C GLN A 174 -7.26 -5.82 -0.13
N TYR A 175 -6.96 -7.00 0.34
CA TYR A 175 -7.91 -7.94 0.91
C TYR A 175 -7.72 -8.03 2.43
N GLU A 176 -8.68 -8.65 3.12
CA GLU A 176 -8.65 -8.80 4.58
C GLU A 176 -7.38 -9.52 5.09
N PHE A 177 -6.81 -10.39 4.25
CA PHE A 177 -5.72 -11.29 4.61
C PHE A 177 -4.46 -11.15 3.74
N GLY A 178 -4.48 -10.34 2.69
CA GLY A 178 -3.32 -10.17 1.80
C GLY A 178 -3.53 -9.06 0.78
N THR A 179 -2.48 -8.77 0.02
CA THR A 179 -2.43 -7.71 -1.00
C THR A 179 -1.92 -8.29 -2.31
N THR A 180 -2.50 -7.83 -3.41
CA THR A 180 -2.03 -8.10 -4.78
C THR A 180 -1.53 -6.83 -5.43
#